data_dc69c4ffc4a1fe36f7a2b508deec3bff
#
_entry.id   dc69c4ffc4a1fe36f7a2b508deec3bff
#
_cell.length_a   1.000
_cell.length_b   1.000
_cell.length_c   1.000
_cell.angle_alpha   90.00
_cell.angle_beta   90.00
_cell.angle_gamma   90.00
#
_symmetry.space_group_name_H-M   'P 1'
#
loop_
_entity.id
_entity.type
_entity.pdbx_description
1 polymer ?
#
loop_
_entity_poly.entity_id
_entity_poly.type
_entity_poly.pdbx_seq_one_letter_code
_entity_poly.pdbx_strand_id
1 'polypeptide(L)'
;MINDAVSLWVLPLILLLGNAPFCLSRLFSSVVDLQPDRTDYYEYRDEYLQPEEDTTTDREYTTYPDWFYENVGYNDPCSSKPCKNNGVCKRSRNRSMCLCPMPYTGTRCEKVKNTCQRNSCSKGDCLIMLTPPYSQCTCTHPYKPPYCNKVSSACQPNPCENGGICQQQRTRSKFSCQCAEPFRGRFCEIGPEDCYDQDGHEYRGKVSQTRFGKTCLHWNSNLLLDHSYNAFVEDAEQYGIGEHNFCRNPDGDVKPWCFIKTDNEVTWDSCDVSPCSATGKTPVTPVLPIVGKKFNTCGQPEAERILKRIYGGAKTTSGKHPWMASLQSKGPLGLHLPKGHFCGGALIEPCWVLTAGHCIQLQADKLQVCLGKQDLERTEYHEQTFDVEKIIRHGHYRERNDIPFNDIALLKLKPVDGHCALETKYIKTVCLPSSPFPDGTECYISGWGVTERGEGSHQLLDARVKLISKTQCNARSAHNNKLDESMFCAGNLQTPGADTCQGDSGGPLTCVQNGSYYVYGIVSWGDQCGLKNKPGVYTQVTRFLNWIKSKIQQESSSR
;
A
#
# COMPACT_ATOMS: atom_id res chain seq x y z
N MET A 1 -52.81 -36.01 -31.48
CA MET A 1 -54.15 -35.85 -30.89
C MET A 1 -53.98 -34.76 -29.89
N ILE A 2 -54.33 -33.56 -30.33
CA ILE A 2 -55.38 -32.66 -29.79
C ILE A 2 -54.87 -31.94 -28.53
N ASN A 3 -54.49 -30.75 -28.71
CA ASN A 3 -55.08 -29.37 -28.69
C ASN A 3 -55.01 -28.70 -27.35
N ASP A 4 -54.43 -27.50 -27.38
CA ASP A 4 -54.98 -26.15 -27.14
C ASP A 4 -55.28 -25.80 -25.67
N ALA A 5 -55.02 -24.64 -25.15
CA ALA A 5 -55.18 -23.26 -25.66
C ALA A 5 -54.56 -22.24 -24.69
N VAL A 6 -54.01 -21.23 -25.25
CA VAL A 6 -53.93 -19.79 -25.02
C VAL A 6 -54.95 -19.22 -24.00
N SER A 7 -54.51 -18.34 -23.10
CA SER A 7 -55.27 -17.13 -22.74
C SER A 7 -54.41 -15.97 -22.23
N LEU A 8 -54.34 -14.92 -23.02
CA LEU A 8 -54.02 -13.53 -22.65
C LEU A 8 -55.11 -12.95 -21.73
N TRP A 9 -54.75 -12.11 -20.78
CA TRP A 9 -55.58 -10.98 -20.34
C TRP A 9 -54.72 -9.73 -20.04
N VAL A 10 -55.25 -8.64 -20.58
CA VAL A 10 -54.79 -7.28 -20.74
C VAL A 10 -55.19 -6.43 -19.52
N LEU A 11 -54.41 -5.38 -19.27
CA LEU A 11 -54.60 -4.24 -18.35
C LEU A 11 -56.02 -3.66 -18.25
N PRO A 12 -56.37 -2.85 -17.22
CA PRO A 12 -56.36 -1.42 -17.50
C PRO A 12 -55.78 -0.47 -16.43
N LEU A 13 -55.28 0.64 -16.94
CA LEU A 13 -55.06 1.95 -16.31
C LEU A 13 -56.30 2.46 -15.58
N ILE A 14 -56.14 3.07 -14.39
CA ILE A 14 -57.04 4.10 -13.88
C ILE A 14 -56.22 5.27 -13.33
N LEU A 15 -56.38 6.40 -14.00
CA LEU A 15 -56.08 7.76 -13.56
C LEU A 15 -57.11 8.20 -12.50
N LEU A 16 -56.68 8.85 -11.43
CA LEU A 16 -57.49 9.87 -10.76
C LEU A 16 -56.59 10.98 -10.19
N LEU A 17 -56.94 12.16 -10.65
CA LEU A 17 -56.53 13.51 -10.29
C LEU A 17 -57.01 13.89 -8.88
N GLY A 18 -56.30 14.77 -8.21
CA GLY A 18 -56.90 15.49 -7.08
C GLY A 18 -55.94 16.31 -6.21
N ASN A 19 -55.73 17.56 -6.59
CA ASN A 19 -55.69 18.77 -5.78
C ASN A 19 -54.53 19.09 -4.84
N ALA A 20 -53.81 20.13 -5.24
CA ALA A 20 -53.06 21.06 -4.37
C ALA A 20 -54.02 21.98 -3.59
N PRO A 21 -53.55 22.65 -2.51
CA PRO A 21 -53.64 24.09 -2.61
C PRO A 21 -52.32 24.85 -2.30
N PHE A 22 -52.22 25.94 -3.03
CA PHE A 22 -51.34 27.09 -2.90
C PHE A 22 -51.37 27.71 -1.49
N CYS A 23 -50.23 28.19 -1.03
CA CYS A 23 -50.16 29.38 -0.18
C CYS A 23 -48.99 30.25 -0.61
N LEU A 24 -49.30 31.36 -1.22
CA LEU A 24 -48.44 32.54 -1.43
C LEU A 24 -48.24 33.28 -0.10
N SER A 25 -47.05 33.72 0.19
CA SER A 25 -46.83 35.11 0.64
C SER A 25 -45.35 35.47 0.72
N ARG A 26 -45.10 36.48 -0.07
CA ARG A 26 -44.34 37.72 0.14
C ARG A 26 -42.85 37.76 0.01
N LEU A 27 -42.49 38.39 -1.09
CA LEU A 27 -41.35 39.24 -1.41
C LEU A 27 -40.83 40.07 -0.21
N PHE A 28 -39.54 40.01 0.05
CA PHE A 28 -38.77 41.21 0.42
C PHE A 28 -37.45 41.19 -0.34
N SER A 29 -37.32 42.22 -1.15
CA SER A 29 -36.14 42.65 -1.88
C SER A 29 -35.14 43.24 -0.88
N SER A 30 -33.91 42.79 -0.90
CA SER A 30 -32.76 43.60 -0.49
C SER A 30 -31.60 43.26 -1.39
N VAL A 31 -31.35 44.20 -2.28
CA VAL A 31 -30.15 44.34 -3.07
C VAL A 31 -29.00 44.54 -2.10
N VAL A 32 -28.01 43.67 -2.12
CA VAL A 32 -26.70 43.93 -1.54
C VAL A 32 -25.68 43.89 -2.67
N ASP A 33 -25.09 45.05 -2.91
CA ASP A 33 -23.97 45.29 -3.80
C ASP A 33 -22.82 44.34 -3.48
N LEU A 34 -22.43 43.51 -4.43
CA LEU A 34 -21.17 42.80 -4.42
C LEU A 34 -20.12 43.65 -5.17
N GLN A 35 -19.31 44.34 -4.40
CA GLN A 35 -18.04 44.87 -4.91
C GLN A 35 -17.06 43.71 -5.17
N PRO A 36 -16.28 43.77 -6.25
CA PRO A 36 -15.30 42.74 -6.57
C PRO A 36 -14.09 42.87 -5.64
N ASP A 37 -13.72 41.74 -5.09
CA ASP A 37 -12.58 41.56 -4.20
C ASP A 37 -11.27 41.86 -4.95
N ARG A 38 -10.48 42.74 -4.36
CA ARG A 38 -9.17 43.17 -4.83
C ARG A 38 -8.21 42.01 -4.79
N THR A 39 -7.71 41.61 -5.93
CA THR A 39 -6.48 40.84 -6.08
C THR A 39 -5.29 41.71 -5.71
N ASP A 40 -4.70 41.44 -4.54
CA ASP A 40 -3.41 42.04 -4.16
C ASP A 40 -2.30 41.43 -4.99
N TYR A 41 -1.89 42.21 -6.00
CA TYR A 41 -0.68 42.04 -6.78
C TYR A 41 0.48 42.61 -5.95
N TYR A 42 1.30 41.79 -5.34
CA TYR A 42 2.57 42.24 -4.76
C TYR A 42 3.61 42.36 -5.86
N GLU A 43 3.80 43.58 -6.30
CA GLU A 43 4.94 44.02 -7.09
C GLU A 43 6.19 44.00 -6.22
N TYR A 44 7.19 43.22 -6.60
CA TYR A 44 8.52 43.24 -5.98
C TYR A 44 9.26 44.46 -6.48
N ARG A 45 9.43 45.45 -5.61
CA ARG A 45 10.34 46.57 -5.83
C ARG A 45 11.64 46.28 -5.09
N ASP A 46 12.70 46.08 -5.83
CA ASP A 46 14.07 46.07 -5.32
C ASP A 46 14.46 47.50 -4.95
N GLU A 47 14.53 47.79 -3.68
CA GLU A 47 15.11 49.01 -3.18
C GLU A 47 16.42 48.67 -2.44
N TYR A 48 17.52 49.02 -3.11
CA TYR A 48 18.86 49.05 -2.53
C TYR A 48 18.92 50.15 -1.48
N LEU A 49 19.03 49.81 -0.21
CA LEU A 49 19.41 50.74 0.85
C LEU A 49 20.89 50.50 1.18
N GLN A 50 21.70 51.53 0.91
CA GLN A 50 23.08 51.65 1.42
C GLN A 50 23.06 51.93 2.94
N PRO A 51 24.10 51.54 3.67
CA PRO A 51 24.17 51.84 5.11
C PRO A 51 24.60 53.32 5.31
N GLU A 52 23.76 54.08 6.01
CA GLU A 52 24.17 55.37 6.55
C GLU A 52 24.91 55.12 7.86
N GLU A 53 26.11 55.72 7.95
CA GLU A 53 26.87 55.91 9.19
C GLU A 53 26.16 56.96 10.05
N ASP A 54 25.74 56.60 11.24
CA ASP A 54 25.34 57.57 12.23
C ASP A 54 26.25 57.48 13.46
N THR A 55 26.91 58.60 13.69
CA THR A 55 27.84 58.84 14.76
C THR A 55 27.09 59.37 16.01
N THR A 56 27.59 58.93 17.16
CA THR A 56 27.45 59.51 18.51
C THR A 56 26.15 59.24 19.28
N THR A 57 26.23 58.52 20.36
CA THR A 57 26.35 59.04 21.74
C THR A 57 26.48 57.92 22.75
N ASP A 58 27.42 58.10 23.66
CA ASP A 58 27.69 57.29 24.85
C ASP A 58 26.44 57.07 25.71
N ARG A 59 26.08 55.80 25.95
CA ARG A 59 25.32 55.37 27.13
C ARG A 59 26.02 54.18 27.76
N GLU A 60 26.44 54.39 28.99
CA GLU A 60 27.00 53.38 29.89
C GLU A 60 26.25 52.06 29.82
N TYR A 61 26.90 51.04 29.30
CA TYR A 61 26.47 49.66 29.46
C TYR A 61 27.06 49.12 30.75
N THR A 62 26.18 48.89 31.74
CA THR A 62 26.53 48.06 32.88
C THR A 62 26.78 46.64 32.38
N THR A 63 28.04 46.25 32.42
CA THR A 63 28.50 44.89 32.16
C THR A 63 28.00 43.96 33.25
N TYR A 64 27.01 43.13 32.95
CA TYR A 64 26.69 41.96 33.75
C TYR A 64 27.80 40.92 33.61
N PRO A 65 28.18 40.17 34.66
CA PRO A 65 29.24 39.18 34.59
C PRO A 65 28.93 38.02 33.65
N ASP A 66 29.90 37.59 32.89
CA ASP A 66 29.84 36.52 31.86
C ASP A 66 29.23 35.19 32.32
N TRP A 67 29.15 34.89 33.62
CA TRP A 67 28.56 33.65 34.12
C TRP A 67 27.02 33.60 34.05
N PHE A 68 26.35 34.71 33.72
CA PHE A 68 24.88 34.75 33.57
C PHE A 68 24.39 34.22 32.24
N TYR A 69 25.27 34.07 31.24
CA TYR A 69 24.92 33.59 29.91
C TYR A 69 25.14 32.07 29.69
N GLU A 70 25.79 31.36 30.63
CA GLU A 70 26.10 29.93 30.46
C GLU A 70 24.99 28.96 30.87
N ASN A 71 23.86 29.42 31.46
CA ASN A 71 22.82 28.51 31.98
C ASN A 71 21.40 28.75 31.46
N VAL A 72 21.20 29.53 30.43
CA VAL A 72 19.95 29.52 29.67
C VAL A 72 20.22 28.79 28.36
N GLY A 73 20.05 27.48 28.34
CA GLY A 73 20.06 26.67 27.14
C GLY A 73 18.97 27.20 26.18
N TYR A 74 19.34 28.16 25.34
CA TYR A 74 18.52 28.63 24.25
C TYR A 74 18.48 27.51 23.22
N ASN A 75 17.48 26.60 23.35
CA ASN A 75 17.19 25.63 22.30
C ASN A 75 16.76 26.41 21.07
N ASP A 76 17.70 26.68 20.18
CA ASP A 76 17.37 27.21 18.86
C ASP A 76 16.46 26.21 18.12
N PRO A 77 15.19 26.58 17.81
CA PRO A 77 14.26 25.69 17.16
C PRO A 77 14.67 25.27 15.73
N CYS A 78 15.71 25.89 15.16
CA CYS A 78 16.30 25.50 13.89
C CYS A 78 17.51 24.54 14.00
N SER A 79 18.04 24.33 15.22
CA SER A 79 19.21 23.46 15.44
C SER A 79 18.97 22.00 15.00
N SER A 80 17.73 21.51 15.08
CA SER A 80 17.32 20.17 14.64
C SER A 80 17.12 20.05 13.12
N LYS A 81 17.42 21.10 12.34
CA LYS A 81 17.20 21.17 10.87
C LYS A 81 15.80 20.67 10.46
N PRO A 82 14.72 21.29 10.95
CA PRO A 82 13.36 20.76 10.79
C PRO A 82 12.83 20.81 9.35
N CYS A 83 13.45 21.59 8.47
CA CYS A 83 12.98 21.80 7.10
C CYS A 83 13.53 20.72 6.14
N LYS A 84 12.64 20.13 5.35
CA LYS A 84 12.97 19.17 4.29
C LYS A 84 13.19 19.87 2.95
N ASN A 85 13.66 19.13 1.95
CA ASN A 85 13.73 19.54 0.55
C ASN A 85 14.40 20.91 0.37
N ASN A 86 15.56 21.12 1.01
CA ASN A 86 16.33 22.35 0.98
C ASN A 86 15.57 23.60 1.47
N GLY A 87 14.52 23.42 2.28
CA GLY A 87 13.81 24.51 2.92
C GLY A 87 14.71 25.26 3.92
N VAL A 88 14.64 26.58 3.93
CA VAL A 88 15.40 27.44 4.85
C VAL A 88 14.61 27.61 6.16
N CYS A 89 15.23 27.19 7.26
CA CYS A 89 14.61 27.40 8.58
C CYS A 89 14.81 28.86 9.03
N LYS A 90 13.70 29.54 9.32
CA LYS A 90 13.69 30.85 9.97
C LYS A 90 13.09 30.77 11.37
N ARG A 91 13.72 31.43 12.33
CA ARG A 91 13.21 31.58 13.67
C ARG A 91 12.11 32.63 13.70
N SER A 92 10.95 32.30 14.24
CA SER A 92 9.84 33.22 14.48
C SER A 92 9.39 33.12 15.92
N ARG A 93 9.79 34.10 16.76
CA ARG A 93 9.62 34.05 18.23
C ARG A 93 10.19 32.74 18.80
N ASN A 94 9.39 31.85 19.39
CA ASN A 94 9.84 30.56 19.95
C ASN A 94 9.50 29.35 19.04
N ARG A 95 9.32 29.55 17.72
CA ARG A 95 8.98 28.48 16.77
C ARG A 95 9.88 28.55 15.55
N SER A 96 10.13 27.41 14.94
CA SER A 96 10.74 27.31 13.62
C SER A 96 9.67 27.46 12.53
N MET A 97 10.02 28.16 11.46
CA MET A 97 9.23 28.28 10.23
C MET A 97 10.12 27.93 9.06
N CYS A 98 9.65 27.08 8.15
CA CYS A 98 10.39 26.73 6.94
C CYS A 98 9.93 27.58 5.76
N LEU A 99 10.89 28.19 5.09
CA LEU A 99 10.68 28.78 3.77
C LEU A 99 10.98 27.70 2.72
N CYS A 100 9.96 27.30 2.02
CA CYS A 100 10.06 26.19 1.07
C CYS A 100 10.38 26.70 -0.34
N PRO A 101 11.41 26.14 -1.00
CA PRO A 101 11.59 26.38 -2.42
C PRO A 101 10.45 25.73 -3.23
N MET A 102 10.02 26.37 -4.31
CA MET A 102 9.07 25.74 -5.23
C MET A 102 9.66 24.46 -5.84
N PRO A 103 8.87 23.41 -6.07
CA PRO A 103 7.41 23.31 -5.87
C PRO A 103 7.01 22.82 -4.46
N TYR A 104 7.91 22.82 -3.48
CA TYR A 104 7.63 22.31 -2.15
C TYR A 104 6.77 23.25 -1.30
N THR A 105 5.98 22.66 -0.39
CA THR A 105 5.07 23.35 0.52
C THR A 105 4.90 22.54 1.82
N GLY A 106 4.08 23.03 2.73
CA GLY A 106 3.88 22.41 4.04
C GLY A 106 4.69 23.11 5.14
N THR A 107 4.45 22.73 6.39
CA THR A 107 5.10 23.35 7.55
C THR A 107 6.59 23.06 7.63
N ARG A 108 7.04 21.97 7.02
CA ARG A 108 8.43 21.50 6.97
C ARG A 108 8.93 21.30 5.53
N CYS A 109 8.25 21.84 4.53
CA CYS A 109 8.50 21.61 3.11
C CYS A 109 8.37 20.12 2.70
N GLU A 110 7.54 19.38 3.39
CA GLU A 110 7.34 17.95 3.22
C GLU A 110 6.33 17.58 2.12
N LYS A 111 5.63 18.56 1.57
CA LYS A 111 4.58 18.36 0.55
C LYS A 111 5.02 18.97 -0.78
N VAL A 112 4.48 18.46 -1.87
CA VAL A 112 4.65 19.02 -3.21
C VAL A 112 3.36 19.69 -3.64
N LYS A 113 3.47 20.96 -4.07
CA LYS A 113 2.35 21.71 -4.63
C LYS A 113 2.09 21.22 -6.06
N ASN A 114 0.84 20.86 -6.35
CA ASN A 114 0.45 20.60 -7.73
C ASN A 114 0.45 21.92 -8.52
N THR A 115 1.46 22.08 -9.35
CA THR A 115 1.64 23.27 -10.21
C THR A 115 0.94 23.13 -11.56
N CYS A 116 0.34 21.96 -11.86
CA CYS A 116 -0.42 21.72 -13.06
C CYS A 116 -1.82 22.33 -12.97
N GLN A 117 -2.20 23.13 -13.96
CA GLN A 117 -3.56 23.63 -14.08
C GLN A 117 -4.48 22.52 -14.61
N ARG A 118 -5.75 22.52 -14.19
CA ARG A 118 -6.74 21.57 -14.72
C ARG A 118 -6.81 21.69 -16.25
N ASN A 119 -6.73 20.55 -16.95
CA ASN A 119 -6.79 20.44 -18.41
C ASN A 119 -5.66 21.14 -19.19
N SER A 120 -4.49 21.35 -18.56
CA SER A 120 -3.36 22.02 -19.24
C SER A 120 -2.77 21.20 -20.39
N CYS A 121 -2.83 19.85 -20.35
CA CYS A 121 -2.26 18.94 -21.34
C CYS A 121 -3.34 18.09 -22.02
N SER A 122 -3.70 18.43 -23.27
CA SER A 122 -4.83 17.80 -23.98
C SER A 122 -4.60 16.31 -24.30
N LYS A 123 -3.46 15.97 -24.93
CA LYS A 123 -3.05 14.60 -25.29
C LYS A 123 -1.65 14.32 -24.73
N GLY A 124 -1.55 14.32 -23.42
CA GLY A 124 -0.30 14.13 -22.71
C GLY A 124 -0.50 14.16 -21.22
N ASP A 125 0.60 14.20 -20.51
CA ASP A 125 0.66 14.24 -19.07
C ASP A 125 1.30 15.54 -18.58
N CYS A 126 0.86 16.05 -17.42
CA CYS A 126 1.46 17.24 -16.83
C CYS A 126 2.47 16.83 -15.77
N LEU A 127 3.72 17.22 -15.99
CA LEU A 127 4.85 16.95 -15.12
C LEU A 127 5.08 18.13 -14.17
N ILE A 128 5.40 17.83 -12.92
CA ILE A 128 5.87 18.80 -11.95
C ILE A 128 7.40 18.85 -12.05
N MET A 129 7.94 20.07 -12.22
CA MET A 129 9.36 20.31 -12.39
C MET A 129 9.93 20.99 -11.15
N LEU A 130 11.20 20.70 -10.83
CA LEU A 130 11.92 21.34 -9.72
C LEU A 130 12.47 22.73 -10.11
N THR A 131 12.45 23.06 -11.39
CA THR A 131 12.92 24.35 -11.94
C THR A 131 11.79 25.09 -12.66
N PRO A 132 11.81 26.42 -12.76
CA PRO A 132 10.84 27.18 -13.54
C PRO A 132 10.70 26.65 -14.99
N PRO A 133 9.48 26.51 -15.52
CA PRO A 133 8.20 27.04 -15.05
C PRO A 133 7.46 26.16 -14.03
N TYR A 134 8.11 25.20 -13.35
CA TYR A 134 7.59 24.28 -12.34
C TYR A 134 6.48 23.33 -12.81
N SER A 135 6.07 23.41 -14.06
CA SER A 135 5.19 22.43 -14.72
C SER A 135 5.41 22.42 -16.21
N GLN A 136 5.32 21.25 -16.81
CA GLN A 136 5.50 21.05 -18.25
C GLN A 136 4.61 19.92 -18.76
N CYS A 137 4.03 20.07 -19.97
CA CYS A 137 3.36 18.96 -20.61
C CYS A 137 4.35 18.06 -21.35
N THR A 138 4.32 16.78 -21.07
CA THR A 138 4.89 15.74 -21.95
C THR A 138 3.78 15.22 -22.85
N CYS A 139 4.00 15.25 -24.16
CA CYS A 139 2.95 14.93 -25.12
C CYS A 139 3.10 13.51 -25.66
N THR A 140 2.00 12.78 -25.72
CA THR A 140 1.96 11.50 -26.43
C THR A 140 2.21 11.77 -27.92
N HIS A 141 3.26 11.17 -28.46
CA HIS A 141 3.57 11.30 -29.89
C HIS A 141 2.35 10.90 -30.77
N PRO A 142 2.00 11.69 -31.78
CA PRO A 142 2.72 12.80 -32.43
C PRO A 142 2.27 14.21 -32.01
N TYR A 143 1.65 14.37 -30.86
CA TYR A 143 1.24 15.68 -30.36
C TYR A 143 2.46 16.49 -29.89
N LYS A 144 2.37 17.84 -29.95
CA LYS A 144 3.48 18.73 -29.60
C LYS A 144 3.18 19.66 -28.45
N PRO A 145 4.20 20.01 -27.65
CA PRO A 145 4.11 21.05 -26.62
C PRO A 145 3.67 22.40 -27.21
N PRO A 146 3.20 23.36 -26.38
CA PRO A 146 3.13 23.28 -24.91
C PRO A 146 1.91 22.56 -24.38
N TYR A 147 0.80 22.41 -25.12
CA TYR A 147 -0.48 21.91 -24.62
C TYR A 147 -0.91 20.58 -25.22
N CYS A 148 -0.06 19.94 -26.02
CA CYS A 148 -0.34 18.65 -26.66
C CYS A 148 -1.64 18.62 -27.52
N ASN A 149 -2.01 19.75 -28.11
CA ASN A 149 -3.22 19.92 -28.93
C ASN A 149 -2.94 20.04 -30.43
N LYS A 150 -1.68 20.18 -30.81
CA LYS A 150 -1.23 20.27 -32.23
C LYS A 150 -0.64 18.94 -32.66
N VAL A 151 -1.05 18.42 -33.82
CA VAL A 151 -0.56 17.18 -34.41
C VAL A 151 0.43 17.52 -35.53
N SER A 152 1.61 16.91 -35.50
CA SER A 152 2.53 16.81 -36.64
C SER A 152 2.36 15.48 -37.36
N SER A 153 3.02 15.31 -38.54
CA SER A 153 3.16 13.98 -39.13
C SER A 153 3.86 13.05 -38.14
N ALA A 154 3.30 11.84 -37.93
CA ALA A 154 3.82 10.92 -36.94
C ALA A 154 5.25 10.40 -37.27
N CYS A 155 5.70 10.56 -38.53
CA CYS A 155 7.06 10.20 -38.94
C CYS A 155 7.96 11.44 -39.21
N GLN A 156 7.54 12.64 -38.84
CA GLN A 156 8.36 13.84 -39.01
C GLN A 156 8.44 14.67 -37.72
N PRO A 157 9.61 14.70 -37.03
CA PRO A 157 10.80 13.89 -37.29
C PRO A 157 10.52 12.38 -37.06
N ASN A 158 11.40 11.53 -37.60
CA ASN A 158 11.34 10.07 -37.35
C ASN A 158 11.41 9.78 -35.85
N PRO A 159 10.39 9.17 -35.24
CA PRO A 159 10.41 8.86 -33.81
C PRO A 159 11.11 7.55 -33.48
N CYS A 160 11.44 6.73 -34.52
CA CYS A 160 12.04 5.42 -34.31
C CYS A 160 13.54 5.57 -34.03
N GLU A 161 13.99 4.97 -32.94
CA GLU A 161 15.38 4.95 -32.50
C GLU A 161 16.17 3.81 -33.14
N ASN A 162 17.47 3.75 -32.89
CA ASN A 162 18.37 2.67 -33.27
C ASN A 162 18.25 2.23 -34.76
N GLY A 163 18.10 3.21 -35.65
CA GLY A 163 17.99 2.95 -37.09
C GLY A 163 16.63 2.41 -37.54
N GLY A 164 15.63 2.41 -36.67
CA GLY A 164 14.28 2.00 -37.00
C GLY A 164 13.62 2.87 -38.08
N ILE A 165 12.82 2.26 -38.93
CA ILE A 165 12.11 2.90 -40.04
C ILE A 165 10.67 3.21 -39.64
N CYS A 166 10.31 4.51 -39.70
CA CYS A 166 8.94 4.92 -39.39
C CYS A 166 8.02 4.69 -40.60
N GLN A 167 6.96 3.94 -40.38
CA GLN A 167 5.91 3.70 -41.36
C GLN A 167 4.64 4.45 -41.00
N GLN A 168 4.30 5.48 -41.77
CA GLN A 168 3.09 6.27 -41.61
C GLN A 168 1.87 5.42 -41.96
N GLN A 169 0.89 5.37 -41.07
CA GLN A 169 -0.41 4.71 -41.32
C GLN A 169 -1.41 5.68 -41.98
N ARG A 170 -2.62 5.17 -42.26
CA ARG A 170 -3.69 5.93 -42.97
C ARG A 170 -4.00 7.31 -42.36
N THR A 171 -3.83 7.49 -41.07
CA THR A 171 -4.02 8.77 -40.39
C THR A 171 -2.68 9.41 -40.06
N ARG A 172 -2.60 10.77 -40.13
CA ARG A 172 -1.39 11.52 -39.81
C ARG A 172 -0.85 11.31 -38.40
N SER A 173 -1.70 10.83 -37.48
CA SER A 173 -1.35 10.59 -36.09
C SER A 173 -0.97 9.14 -35.77
N LYS A 174 -1.08 8.22 -36.72
CA LYS A 174 -0.74 6.81 -36.50
C LYS A 174 0.51 6.41 -37.28
N PHE A 175 1.37 5.65 -36.64
CA PHE A 175 2.61 5.12 -37.21
C PHE A 175 2.95 3.79 -36.57
N SER A 176 3.90 3.09 -37.16
CA SER A 176 4.61 1.96 -36.56
C SER A 176 6.08 2.08 -36.89
N CYS A 177 6.95 1.66 -35.98
CA CYS A 177 8.36 1.52 -36.23
C CYS A 177 8.67 0.08 -36.67
N GLN A 178 9.41 -0.05 -37.76
CA GLN A 178 10.05 -1.29 -38.13
C GLN A 178 11.47 -1.27 -37.57
N CYS A 179 11.70 -2.07 -36.55
CA CYS A 179 12.97 -2.08 -35.84
C CYS A 179 13.99 -2.99 -36.56
N ALA A 180 15.23 -2.56 -36.54
CA ALA A 180 16.36 -3.41 -36.93
C ALA A 180 16.68 -4.37 -35.77
N GLU A 181 16.87 -5.64 -36.04
CA GLU A 181 17.33 -6.58 -35.00
C GLU A 181 18.71 -6.17 -34.46
N PRO A 182 18.96 -6.28 -33.15
CA PRO A 182 18.16 -6.92 -32.12
C PRO A 182 17.23 -5.97 -31.34
N PHE A 183 16.99 -4.75 -31.82
CA PHE A 183 16.18 -3.74 -31.15
C PHE A 183 14.69 -4.04 -31.23
N ARG A 184 13.95 -3.67 -30.18
CA ARG A 184 12.50 -3.85 -30.06
C ARG A 184 11.85 -2.67 -29.33
N GLY A 185 10.54 -2.72 -29.11
CA GLY A 185 9.76 -1.64 -28.52
C GLY A 185 9.01 -0.81 -29.55
N ARG A 186 8.16 0.11 -29.09
CA ARG A 186 7.31 0.95 -29.93
C ARG A 186 8.09 1.90 -30.81
N PHE A 187 9.24 2.35 -30.30
CA PHE A 187 10.14 3.28 -30.95
C PHE A 187 11.51 2.65 -31.30
N CYS A 188 11.63 1.32 -31.16
CA CYS A 188 12.88 0.58 -31.26
C CYS A 188 13.92 0.99 -30.18
N GLU A 189 13.44 1.44 -29.04
CA GLU A 189 14.23 2.00 -27.94
C GLU A 189 14.84 0.92 -27.04
N ILE A 190 14.40 -0.33 -27.14
CA ILE A 190 14.80 -1.42 -26.26
C ILE A 190 15.90 -2.24 -26.92
N GLY A 191 17.10 -2.24 -26.34
CA GLY A 191 18.23 -3.06 -26.77
C GLY A 191 18.19 -4.49 -26.21
N PRO A 192 19.06 -5.39 -26.67
CA PRO A 192 19.14 -6.76 -26.21
C PRO A 192 19.62 -6.88 -24.76
N GLU A 193 20.39 -5.93 -24.26
CA GLU A 193 20.86 -5.82 -22.86
C GLU A 193 19.82 -5.19 -21.93
N ASP A 194 18.71 -4.70 -22.43
CA ASP A 194 17.65 -4.17 -21.57
C ASP A 194 16.82 -5.32 -20.99
N CYS A 195 17.31 -5.85 -19.89
CA CYS A 195 16.77 -6.98 -19.14
C CYS A 195 16.92 -6.72 -17.63
N TYR A 196 16.30 -7.53 -16.80
CA TYR A 196 16.44 -7.42 -15.36
C TYR A 196 16.97 -8.71 -14.72
N ASP A 197 17.80 -8.55 -13.68
CA ASP A 197 18.28 -9.64 -12.84
C ASP A 197 17.41 -9.82 -11.61
N GLN A 198 17.30 -11.04 -11.11
CA GLN A 198 16.55 -11.40 -9.91
C GLN A 198 15.08 -10.95 -9.97
N ASP A 199 14.68 -10.01 -9.12
CA ASP A 199 13.36 -9.40 -9.04
C ASP A 199 13.27 -8.06 -9.81
N GLY A 200 14.39 -7.59 -10.38
CA GLY A 200 14.46 -6.32 -11.10
C GLY A 200 14.51 -5.08 -10.20
N HIS A 201 14.81 -5.20 -8.90
CA HIS A 201 14.97 -4.04 -8.01
C HIS A 201 16.07 -3.08 -8.50
N GLU A 202 17.16 -3.63 -9.02
CA GLU A 202 18.27 -2.85 -9.59
C GLU A 202 18.07 -2.51 -11.08
N TYR A 203 16.89 -2.80 -11.64
CA TYR A 203 16.62 -2.46 -13.03
C TYR A 203 16.66 -0.95 -13.27
N ARG A 204 17.50 -0.53 -14.23
CA ARG A 204 17.67 0.88 -14.62
C ARG A 204 17.56 1.07 -16.13
N GLY A 205 16.91 0.10 -16.83
CA GLY A 205 16.69 0.15 -18.28
C GLY A 205 15.69 1.20 -18.70
N LYS A 206 15.40 1.23 -20.01
CA LYS A 206 14.60 2.28 -20.67
C LYS A 206 13.19 1.85 -21.07
N VAL A 207 12.77 0.61 -20.77
CA VAL A 207 11.41 0.19 -21.06
C VAL A 207 10.42 1.12 -20.37
N SER A 208 9.45 1.64 -21.12
CA SER A 208 8.44 2.60 -20.66
C SER A 208 7.03 2.19 -21.07
N GLN A 209 6.81 0.89 -21.25
CA GLN A 209 5.52 0.31 -21.60
C GLN A 209 5.24 -0.94 -20.77
N THR A 210 3.96 -1.16 -20.47
CA THR A 210 3.52 -2.40 -19.85
C THR A 210 3.51 -3.54 -20.86
N ARG A 211 3.41 -4.77 -20.37
CA ARG A 211 3.26 -5.99 -21.21
C ARG A 211 2.08 -5.94 -22.18
N PHE A 212 1.12 -5.04 -21.95
CA PHE A 212 -0.02 -4.82 -22.85
C PHE A 212 0.16 -3.60 -23.76
N GLY A 213 1.37 -3.05 -23.85
CA GLY A 213 1.72 -1.92 -24.72
C GLY A 213 1.14 -0.57 -24.26
N LYS A 214 0.67 -0.45 -23.01
CA LYS A 214 0.26 0.83 -22.46
C LYS A 214 1.48 1.64 -22.04
N THR A 215 1.50 2.93 -22.37
CA THR A 215 2.59 3.83 -22.02
C THR A 215 2.57 4.14 -20.51
N CYS A 216 3.72 4.08 -19.87
CA CYS A 216 3.91 4.43 -18.48
C CYS A 216 3.74 5.94 -18.24
N LEU A 217 3.15 6.32 -17.10
CA LEU A 217 3.18 7.68 -16.59
C LEU A 217 4.59 8.03 -16.13
N HIS A 218 4.97 9.31 -16.26
CA HIS A 218 6.20 9.79 -15.66
C HIS A 218 6.10 9.78 -14.14
N TRP A 219 7.20 9.43 -13.47
CA TRP A 219 7.21 9.38 -12.00
C TRP A 219 7.03 10.77 -11.35
N ASN A 220 7.31 11.86 -12.08
CA ASN A 220 7.02 13.23 -11.66
C ASN A 220 5.67 13.77 -12.21
N SER A 221 4.77 12.90 -12.65
CA SER A 221 3.41 13.27 -13.03
C SER A 221 2.63 13.85 -11.85
N ASN A 222 1.84 14.89 -12.10
CA ASN A 222 0.94 15.44 -11.10
C ASN A 222 -0.13 14.44 -10.61
N LEU A 223 -0.39 13.40 -11.39
CA LEU A 223 -1.33 12.34 -11.06
C LEU A 223 -0.79 11.39 -9.98
N LEU A 224 0.53 11.40 -9.74
CA LEU A 224 1.18 10.48 -8.79
C LEU A 224 1.48 11.12 -7.43
N LEU A 225 1.11 12.38 -7.19
CA LEU A 225 1.44 13.09 -5.94
C LEU A 225 0.90 12.41 -4.67
N ASP A 226 -0.25 11.76 -4.79
CA ASP A 226 -0.90 11.04 -3.67
C ASP A 226 -0.52 9.55 -3.62
N HIS A 227 0.32 9.08 -4.55
CA HIS A 227 0.81 7.70 -4.58
C HIS A 227 2.12 7.54 -3.80
N SER A 228 2.35 6.34 -3.25
CA SER A 228 3.52 6.03 -2.42
C SER A 228 4.85 6.13 -3.16
N TYR A 229 4.85 5.93 -4.47
CA TYR A 229 6.04 6.01 -5.33
C TYR A 229 5.85 7.09 -6.37
N ASN A 230 6.63 8.14 -6.28
CA ASN A 230 6.71 9.24 -7.24
C ASN A 230 8.09 9.90 -7.12
N ALA A 231 8.44 10.80 -8.03
CA ALA A 231 9.75 11.43 -8.08
C ALA A 231 10.08 12.35 -6.87
N PHE A 232 9.12 12.59 -5.98
CA PHE A 232 9.26 13.54 -4.87
C PHE A 232 9.31 12.87 -3.49
N VAL A 233 9.26 11.52 -3.43
CA VAL A 233 9.46 10.80 -2.18
C VAL A 233 10.93 10.83 -1.77
N GLU A 234 11.20 10.74 -0.45
CA GLU A 234 12.53 10.97 0.12
C GLU A 234 13.63 10.06 -0.47
N ASP A 235 13.25 8.83 -0.84
CA ASP A 235 14.17 7.80 -1.35
C ASP A 235 13.99 7.53 -2.87
N ALA A 236 13.37 8.44 -3.63
CA ALA A 236 13.06 8.25 -5.05
C ALA A 236 14.30 7.84 -5.87
N GLU A 237 15.42 8.51 -5.64
CA GLU A 237 16.68 8.26 -6.35
C GLU A 237 17.23 6.84 -6.10
N GLN A 238 17.07 6.30 -4.90
CA GLN A 238 17.51 4.94 -4.56
C GLN A 238 16.76 3.89 -5.37
N TYR A 239 15.48 4.15 -5.66
CA TYR A 239 14.65 3.30 -6.52
C TYR A 239 14.87 3.56 -8.02
N GLY A 240 15.73 4.51 -8.35
CA GLY A 240 15.91 4.96 -9.72
C GLY A 240 14.69 5.69 -10.29
N ILE A 241 13.84 6.24 -9.41
CA ILE A 241 12.66 7.03 -9.76
C ILE A 241 13.08 8.50 -9.91
N GLY A 242 12.60 9.18 -10.97
CA GLY A 242 12.96 10.55 -11.26
C GLY A 242 12.10 11.16 -12.35
N GLU A 243 12.65 12.16 -13.09
CA GLU A 243 11.96 12.85 -14.17
C GLU A 243 11.90 12.01 -15.47
N HIS A 244 11.36 10.79 -15.37
CA HIS A 244 11.22 9.88 -16.50
C HIS A 244 10.02 8.94 -16.28
N ASN A 245 9.66 8.16 -17.31
CA ASN A 245 8.58 7.19 -17.28
C ASN A 245 9.08 5.74 -17.43
N PHE A 246 10.34 5.49 -17.18
CA PHE A 246 10.90 4.14 -17.30
C PHE A 246 10.39 3.25 -16.16
N CYS A 247 10.20 2.00 -16.48
CA CYS A 247 9.82 0.97 -15.51
C CYS A 247 10.86 0.85 -14.39
N ARG A 248 10.38 0.67 -13.17
CA ARG A 248 11.22 0.46 -11.98
C ARG A 248 10.58 -0.59 -11.09
N ASN A 249 11.30 -1.03 -10.10
CA ASN A 249 10.78 -1.94 -9.08
C ASN A 249 11.07 -1.40 -7.66
N PRO A 250 10.39 -0.31 -7.25
CA PRO A 250 10.69 0.35 -5.97
C PRO A 250 10.23 -0.45 -4.75
N ASP A 251 9.29 -1.37 -4.89
CA ASP A 251 8.71 -2.17 -3.83
C ASP A 251 9.18 -3.62 -3.82
N GLY A 252 10.15 -3.95 -4.70
CA GLY A 252 10.67 -5.30 -4.81
C GLY A 252 9.63 -6.30 -5.31
N ASP A 253 8.67 -5.86 -6.12
CA ASP A 253 7.76 -6.75 -6.82
C ASP A 253 8.57 -7.70 -7.73
N VAL A 254 7.89 -8.65 -8.30
CA VAL A 254 8.46 -9.74 -9.10
C VAL A 254 9.29 -9.28 -10.28
N LYS A 255 8.90 -8.15 -10.82
CA LYS A 255 9.52 -7.55 -12.00
C LYS A 255 9.21 -6.05 -12.07
N PRO A 256 9.97 -5.31 -12.88
CA PRO A 256 9.74 -3.89 -13.08
C PRO A 256 8.30 -3.61 -13.54
N TRP A 257 7.74 -2.54 -13.01
CA TRP A 257 6.40 -2.07 -13.27
C TRP A 257 6.35 -0.54 -13.44
N CYS A 258 5.21 -0.01 -13.83
CA CYS A 258 4.99 1.43 -13.89
C CYS A 258 3.52 1.78 -13.66
N PHE A 259 3.26 3.03 -13.30
CA PHE A 259 1.90 3.56 -13.30
C PHE A 259 1.42 3.82 -14.71
N ILE A 260 0.13 3.57 -14.94
CA ILE A 260 -0.59 3.85 -16.18
C ILE A 260 -1.88 4.60 -15.88
N LYS A 261 -2.31 5.42 -16.85
CA LYS A 261 -3.61 6.07 -16.80
C LYS A 261 -4.63 5.23 -17.54
N THR A 262 -5.73 4.89 -16.86
CA THR A 262 -6.95 4.36 -17.46
C THR A 262 -7.98 5.47 -17.63
N ASP A 263 -9.15 5.19 -18.21
CA ASP A 263 -10.16 6.23 -18.47
C ASP A 263 -10.65 6.91 -17.18
N ASN A 264 -10.65 6.23 -16.06
CA ASN A 264 -11.22 6.70 -14.80
C ASN A 264 -10.20 6.89 -13.66
N GLU A 265 -9.01 6.23 -13.71
CA GLU A 265 -8.08 6.23 -12.58
C GLU A 265 -6.63 5.98 -12.99
N VAL A 266 -5.72 6.22 -12.04
CA VAL A 266 -4.33 5.81 -12.12
C VAL A 266 -4.19 4.43 -11.48
N THR A 267 -3.62 3.51 -12.23
CA THR A 267 -3.30 2.16 -11.77
C THR A 267 -1.87 1.82 -12.18
N TRP A 268 -1.38 0.65 -11.86
CA TRP A 268 -0.06 0.18 -12.27
C TRP A 268 -0.17 -1.16 -13.01
N ASP A 269 0.85 -1.51 -13.77
CA ASP A 269 0.95 -2.80 -14.46
C ASP A 269 2.43 -3.15 -14.68
N SER A 270 2.70 -4.45 -14.78
CA SER A 270 4.04 -4.96 -15.05
C SER A 270 4.52 -4.58 -16.43
N CYS A 271 5.79 -4.30 -16.54
CA CYS A 271 6.43 -3.90 -17.78
C CYS A 271 6.81 -5.07 -18.70
N ASP A 272 7.00 -4.76 -19.98
CA ASP A 272 7.52 -5.69 -20.98
C ASP A 272 9.05 -5.77 -20.94
N VAL A 273 9.59 -6.14 -19.78
CA VAL A 273 11.02 -6.37 -19.56
C VAL A 273 11.25 -7.86 -19.38
N SER A 274 12.24 -8.42 -20.06
CA SER A 274 12.62 -9.81 -19.93
C SER A 274 13.69 -10.00 -18.84
N PRO A 275 13.71 -11.13 -18.12
CA PRO A 275 14.85 -11.49 -17.28
C PRO A 275 16.12 -11.60 -18.13
N CYS A 276 17.29 -11.21 -17.57
CA CYS A 276 18.56 -11.40 -18.23
C CYS A 276 18.88 -12.90 -18.37
N SER A 277 19.19 -13.33 -19.59
CA SER A 277 19.58 -14.72 -19.83
C SER A 277 20.98 -14.95 -19.26
N ALA A 278 21.14 -15.91 -18.36
CA ALA A 278 22.47 -16.43 -18.01
C ALA A 278 23.08 -17.06 -19.26
N THR A 279 24.04 -16.34 -19.85
CA THR A 279 24.91 -16.75 -20.98
C THR A 279 24.45 -17.92 -21.86
N GLY A 280 23.98 -17.57 -23.04
CA GLY A 280 24.18 -18.35 -24.27
C GLY A 280 23.49 -19.70 -24.40
N LYS A 281 22.15 -19.77 -24.31
CA LYS A 281 21.35 -20.82 -24.98
C LYS A 281 19.99 -20.26 -25.36
N THR A 282 19.55 -20.59 -26.62
CA THR A 282 18.28 -20.26 -27.26
C THR A 282 17.06 -20.48 -26.36
N PRO A 283 16.01 -19.63 -26.50
CA PRO A 283 14.84 -19.68 -25.62
C PRO A 283 14.00 -20.91 -25.93
N VAL A 284 14.03 -21.87 -25.05
CA VAL A 284 12.95 -22.81 -24.85
C VAL A 284 12.14 -22.28 -23.70
N THR A 285 10.90 -21.92 -23.97
CA THR A 285 9.93 -21.57 -22.91
C THR A 285 9.81 -22.76 -21.95
N PRO A 286 10.32 -22.68 -20.74
CA PRO A 286 9.84 -23.54 -19.68
C PRO A 286 9.05 -22.68 -18.70
N VAL A 287 7.84 -23.06 -18.43
CA VAL A 287 7.28 -22.88 -17.10
C VAL A 287 8.33 -23.51 -16.17
N LEU A 288 9.21 -22.69 -15.59
CA LEU A 288 10.15 -23.18 -14.59
C LEU A 288 9.31 -23.70 -13.42
N PRO A 289 9.48 -24.97 -13.04
CA PRO A 289 8.92 -25.43 -11.78
C PRO A 289 9.52 -24.53 -10.70
N ILE A 290 8.69 -24.02 -9.79
CA ILE A 290 9.10 -23.34 -8.59
C ILE A 290 10.06 -24.29 -7.87
N VAL A 291 11.38 -24.07 -8.01
CA VAL A 291 12.38 -24.82 -7.24
C VAL A 291 12.37 -24.21 -5.84
N GLY A 292 11.30 -24.51 -5.10
CA GLY A 292 11.22 -24.16 -3.69
C GLY A 292 12.28 -24.90 -2.90
N LYS A 293 12.99 -24.19 -2.03
CA LYS A 293 13.91 -24.78 -1.06
C LYS A 293 13.10 -25.43 0.07
N LYS A 294 13.64 -26.43 0.72
CA LYS A 294 13.09 -26.96 1.96
C LYS A 294 13.26 -25.92 3.06
N PHE A 295 12.23 -25.68 3.86
CA PHE A 295 12.31 -24.76 4.99
C PHE A 295 13.41 -25.16 5.95
N ASN A 296 14.41 -24.30 6.15
CA ASN A 296 15.54 -24.54 7.05
C ASN A 296 15.46 -23.69 8.31
N THR A 297 14.81 -22.54 8.24
CA THR A 297 14.67 -21.58 9.35
C THR A 297 13.25 -21.02 9.36
N CYS A 298 12.78 -20.61 10.53
CA CYS A 298 11.51 -19.92 10.67
C CYS A 298 11.70 -18.43 11.02
N GLY A 299 10.70 -17.60 10.75
CA GLY A 299 10.61 -16.22 11.21
C GLY A 299 11.68 -15.29 10.64
N GLN A 300 12.28 -15.62 9.50
CA GLN A 300 13.33 -14.82 8.88
C GLN A 300 12.92 -14.42 7.47
N PRO A 301 12.24 -13.27 7.31
CA PRO A 301 12.02 -12.69 5.98
C PRO A 301 13.37 -12.37 5.34
N GLU A 302 13.46 -12.39 4.03
CA GLU A 302 14.66 -11.93 3.36
C GLU A 302 14.83 -10.43 3.63
N ALA A 303 16.09 -10.02 3.92
CA ALA A 303 16.40 -8.75 4.55
C ALA A 303 15.63 -7.56 3.95
N GLU A 304 14.88 -6.87 4.81
CA GLU A 304 14.24 -5.59 4.50
C GLU A 304 15.26 -4.45 4.55
N ARG A 305 15.23 -3.62 3.53
CA ARG A 305 15.60 -2.21 3.71
C ARG A 305 14.42 -1.54 4.44
N ILE A 306 14.63 -1.17 5.69
CA ILE A 306 13.63 -0.60 6.60
C ILE A 306 13.13 0.73 6.05
N LEU A 307 11.97 0.73 5.41
CA LEU A 307 11.23 1.95 5.13
C LEU A 307 10.42 2.31 6.38
N LYS A 308 10.89 3.30 7.12
CA LYS A 308 10.16 3.89 8.24
C LYS A 308 8.98 4.70 7.70
N ARG A 309 7.75 4.16 7.79
CA ARG A 309 6.54 5.00 7.82
C ARG A 309 5.53 4.42 8.78
N ILE A 310 5.03 5.28 9.68
CA ILE A 310 4.10 4.99 10.75
C ILE A 310 2.97 6.01 10.65
N TYR A 311 1.75 5.54 10.50
CA TYR A 311 0.49 5.98 11.10
C TYR A 311 -0.68 5.36 10.32
N GLY A 312 -1.57 4.62 11.01
CA GLY A 312 -2.83 4.12 10.45
C GLY A 312 -2.75 2.95 9.46
N GLY A 313 -1.84 1.97 9.64
CA GLY A 313 -1.65 0.84 8.74
C GLY A 313 -1.02 1.23 7.38
N ALA A 314 0.15 0.71 7.06
CA ALA A 314 0.79 0.97 5.77
C ALA A 314 0.71 -0.28 4.90
N LYS A 315 0.61 -0.11 3.57
CA LYS A 315 0.80 -1.21 2.61
C LYS A 315 2.16 -1.85 2.88
N THR A 316 2.19 -3.16 3.05
CA THR A 316 3.44 -3.90 3.25
C THR A 316 4.20 -4.00 1.93
N THR A 317 5.51 -4.10 2.00
CA THR A 317 6.31 -4.60 0.87
C THR A 317 6.08 -6.10 0.71
N SER A 318 6.03 -6.57 -0.53
CA SER A 318 5.83 -7.99 -0.81
C SER A 318 6.97 -8.83 -0.20
N GLY A 319 6.60 -9.89 0.54
CA GLY A 319 7.56 -10.73 1.27
C GLY A 319 7.97 -10.24 2.67
N LYS A 320 7.41 -9.13 3.17
CA LYS A 320 7.65 -8.64 4.55
C LYS A 320 7.09 -9.57 5.61
N HIS A 321 5.92 -10.10 5.38
CA HIS A 321 5.26 -11.09 6.24
C HIS A 321 5.01 -12.39 5.47
N PRO A 322 6.08 -13.14 5.12
CA PRO A 322 5.98 -14.25 4.17
C PRO A 322 5.25 -15.48 4.73
N TRP A 323 4.88 -15.44 6.00
CA TRP A 323 4.05 -16.45 6.66
C TRP A 323 2.55 -16.19 6.56
N MET A 324 2.15 -15.05 5.98
CA MET A 324 0.73 -14.73 5.85
C MET A 324 0.01 -15.73 4.95
N ALA A 325 -1.11 -16.21 5.45
CA ALA A 325 -2.02 -17.08 4.74
C ALA A 325 -3.39 -16.40 4.58
N SER A 326 -3.93 -16.41 3.37
CA SER A 326 -5.29 -15.99 3.08
C SER A 326 -6.21 -17.20 3.06
N LEU A 327 -7.15 -17.28 4.00
CA LEU A 327 -8.19 -18.30 4.02
C LEU A 327 -9.33 -17.85 3.11
N GLN A 328 -9.66 -18.67 2.11
CA GLN A 328 -10.59 -18.32 1.05
C GLN A 328 -11.69 -19.37 0.87
N SER A 329 -12.92 -18.91 0.63
CA SER A 329 -14.01 -19.78 0.22
C SER A 329 -13.92 -20.06 -1.29
N LYS A 330 -14.11 -21.33 -1.70
CA LYS A 330 -14.06 -21.75 -3.12
C LYS A 330 -15.28 -21.34 -3.93
N GLY A 331 -16.35 -20.95 -3.29
CA GLY A 331 -17.60 -20.58 -3.95
C GLY A 331 -18.50 -19.72 -3.06
N PRO A 332 -19.54 -19.11 -3.63
CA PRO A 332 -20.51 -18.37 -2.84
C PRO A 332 -21.24 -19.34 -1.88
N LEU A 333 -21.12 -19.08 -0.61
CA LEU A 333 -21.73 -19.86 0.46
C LEU A 333 -22.93 -19.10 1.05
N GLY A 334 -23.97 -18.91 0.23
CA GLY A 334 -25.16 -18.16 0.62
C GLY A 334 -24.91 -16.65 0.73
N LEU A 335 -25.86 -15.93 1.35
CA LEU A 335 -25.85 -14.46 1.49
C LEU A 335 -24.74 -13.92 2.43
N HIS A 336 -24.04 -14.78 3.18
CA HIS A 336 -23.17 -14.34 4.28
C HIS A 336 -21.66 -14.50 4.05
N LEU A 337 -21.23 -15.28 3.05
CA LEU A 337 -19.81 -15.45 2.73
C LEU A 337 -19.59 -15.39 1.21
N PRO A 338 -19.10 -14.27 0.67
CA PRO A 338 -18.74 -14.16 -0.74
C PRO A 338 -17.58 -15.12 -1.06
N LYS A 339 -17.43 -15.46 -2.34
CA LYS A 339 -16.23 -16.15 -2.83
C LYS A 339 -14.99 -15.28 -2.55
N GLY A 340 -13.94 -15.86 -1.98
CA GLY A 340 -12.68 -15.18 -1.74
C GLY A 340 -12.26 -15.18 -0.28
N HIS A 341 -11.40 -14.23 0.07
CA HIS A 341 -10.82 -14.06 1.41
C HIS A 341 -11.87 -13.74 2.48
N PHE A 342 -11.75 -14.40 3.63
CA PHE A 342 -12.62 -14.14 4.79
C PHE A 342 -11.90 -14.17 6.14
N CYS A 343 -10.72 -14.79 6.22
CA CYS A 343 -9.87 -14.85 7.41
C CYS A 343 -8.39 -14.92 7.02
N GLY A 344 -7.54 -14.50 7.94
CA GLY A 344 -6.10 -14.68 7.89
C GLY A 344 -5.63 -15.98 8.53
N GLY A 345 -4.34 -16.25 8.41
CA GLY A 345 -3.64 -17.35 9.06
C GLY A 345 -2.14 -17.18 9.00
N ALA A 346 -1.42 -18.06 9.66
CA ALA A 346 0.03 -18.07 9.70
C ALA A 346 0.60 -19.43 9.33
N LEU A 347 1.49 -19.50 8.35
CA LEU A 347 2.22 -20.72 8.00
C LEU A 347 3.26 -21.00 9.10
N ILE A 348 3.08 -22.08 9.85
CA ILE A 348 3.99 -22.49 10.96
C ILE A 348 4.90 -23.67 10.57
N GLU A 349 4.44 -24.53 9.68
CA GLU A 349 5.19 -25.61 9.04
C GLU A 349 4.75 -25.77 7.58
N PRO A 350 5.51 -26.43 6.70
CA PRO A 350 5.18 -26.52 5.27
C PRO A 350 3.74 -26.95 4.96
N CYS A 351 3.18 -27.86 5.74
CA CYS A 351 1.81 -28.37 5.58
C CYS A 351 0.81 -27.82 6.60
N TRP A 352 1.19 -26.82 7.43
CA TRP A 352 0.37 -26.41 8.55
C TRP A 352 0.19 -24.92 8.66
N VAL A 353 -1.06 -24.49 8.66
CA VAL A 353 -1.45 -23.10 8.88
C VAL A 353 -2.20 -23.01 10.22
N LEU A 354 -1.79 -22.04 11.03
CA LEU A 354 -2.40 -21.67 12.30
C LEU A 354 -3.39 -20.53 12.05
N THR A 355 -4.60 -20.62 12.61
CA THR A 355 -5.67 -19.62 12.49
C THR A 355 -6.58 -19.63 13.71
N ALA A 356 -7.60 -18.76 13.73
CA ALA A 356 -8.60 -18.72 14.80
C ALA A 356 -9.67 -19.84 14.65
N GLY A 357 -10.18 -20.31 15.77
CA GLY A 357 -11.24 -21.32 15.81
C GLY A 357 -12.57 -20.79 15.24
N HIS A 358 -12.88 -19.50 15.43
CA HIS A 358 -14.10 -18.87 14.91
C HIS A 358 -14.09 -18.73 13.37
N CYS A 359 -12.90 -18.73 12.73
CA CYS A 359 -12.77 -18.76 11.28
C CYS A 359 -13.25 -20.09 10.66
N ILE A 360 -13.40 -21.14 11.45
CA ILE A 360 -13.77 -22.48 10.97
C ILE A 360 -15.29 -22.61 10.89
N GLN A 361 -15.85 -21.98 9.89
CA GLN A 361 -17.29 -22.06 9.58
C GLN A 361 -17.57 -22.97 8.38
N LEU A 362 -16.54 -23.35 7.63
CA LEU A 362 -16.61 -24.14 6.41
C LEU A 362 -16.07 -25.55 6.61
N GLN A 363 -16.55 -26.46 5.78
CA GLN A 363 -15.94 -27.79 5.63
C GLN A 363 -14.64 -27.67 4.80
N ALA A 364 -13.73 -28.62 4.95
CA ALA A 364 -12.42 -28.59 4.33
C ALA A 364 -12.49 -28.53 2.79
N ASP A 365 -13.45 -29.19 2.17
CA ASP A 365 -13.67 -29.20 0.71
C ASP A 365 -14.11 -27.84 0.12
N LYS A 366 -14.65 -26.95 0.97
CA LYS A 366 -15.08 -25.58 0.61
C LYS A 366 -14.04 -24.52 0.92
N LEU A 367 -12.94 -24.89 1.55
CA LEU A 367 -11.89 -24.01 2.01
C LEU A 367 -10.63 -24.22 1.17
N GLN A 368 -9.96 -23.12 0.81
CA GLN A 368 -8.61 -23.12 0.27
C GLN A 368 -7.74 -22.12 1.03
N VAL A 369 -6.44 -22.34 1.00
CA VAL A 369 -5.44 -21.46 1.59
C VAL A 369 -4.52 -20.96 0.50
N CYS A 370 -4.38 -19.64 0.38
CA CYS A 370 -3.43 -19.00 -0.53
C CYS A 370 -2.28 -18.39 0.29
N LEU A 371 -1.05 -18.80 -0.04
CA LEU A 371 0.20 -18.33 0.54
C LEU A 371 0.91 -17.39 -0.42
N GLY A 372 1.70 -16.45 0.10
CA GLY A 372 2.43 -15.47 -0.70
C GLY A 372 1.56 -14.37 -1.30
N LYS A 373 0.32 -14.21 -0.82
CA LYS A 373 -0.66 -13.25 -1.29
C LYS A 373 -0.33 -11.83 -0.81
N GLN A 374 -0.28 -10.86 -1.73
CA GLN A 374 -0.14 -9.44 -1.44
C GLN A 374 -1.41 -8.67 -1.78
N ASP A 375 -2.01 -8.93 -2.94
CA ASP A 375 -3.20 -8.26 -3.46
C ASP A 375 -4.35 -9.26 -3.64
N LEU A 376 -5.45 -9.12 -2.89
CA LEU A 376 -6.59 -10.05 -2.95
C LEU A 376 -7.30 -10.10 -4.31
N GLU A 377 -7.24 -9.02 -5.09
CA GLU A 377 -7.92 -8.93 -6.40
C GLU A 377 -7.09 -9.52 -7.55
N ARG A 378 -5.80 -9.78 -7.32
CA ARG A 378 -4.88 -10.23 -8.36
C ARG A 378 -4.32 -11.60 -8.04
N THR A 379 -4.10 -12.40 -9.06
CA THR A 379 -3.30 -13.63 -8.94
C THR A 379 -1.85 -13.26 -9.18
N GLU A 380 -1.03 -13.45 -8.15
CA GLU A 380 0.41 -13.19 -8.21
C GLU A 380 1.13 -14.50 -8.57
N TYR A 381 2.19 -14.42 -9.37
CA TYR A 381 2.85 -15.63 -9.91
C TYR A 381 3.56 -16.48 -8.83
N HIS A 382 3.88 -15.86 -7.68
CA HIS A 382 4.58 -16.52 -6.57
C HIS A 382 3.61 -17.12 -5.55
N GLU A 383 2.32 -17.00 -5.76
CA GLU A 383 1.31 -17.60 -4.89
C GLU A 383 1.35 -19.12 -4.94
N GLN A 384 1.13 -19.73 -3.81
CA GLN A 384 0.89 -21.16 -3.71
C GLN A 384 -0.47 -21.37 -3.05
N THR A 385 -1.41 -21.95 -3.80
CA THR A 385 -2.76 -22.20 -3.32
C THR A 385 -2.95 -23.69 -3.06
N PHE A 386 -3.49 -24.01 -1.90
CA PHE A 386 -3.69 -25.36 -1.41
C PHE A 386 -5.15 -25.61 -1.01
N ASP A 387 -5.65 -26.77 -1.34
CA ASP A 387 -6.83 -27.32 -0.69
C ASP A 387 -6.51 -27.68 0.76
N VAL A 388 -7.53 -27.69 1.61
CA VAL A 388 -7.39 -28.11 2.99
C VAL A 388 -7.73 -29.62 3.09
N GLU A 389 -6.73 -30.41 3.53
CA GLU A 389 -6.92 -31.84 3.80
C GLU A 389 -7.72 -32.08 5.09
N LYS A 390 -7.39 -31.33 6.14
CA LYS A 390 -8.01 -31.51 7.45
C LYS A 390 -8.07 -30.20 8.24
N ILE A 391 -9.15 -30.03 8.97
CA ILE A 391 -9.37 -28.93 9.92
C ILE A 391 -9.34 -29.50 11.34
N ILE A 392 -8.52 -28.92 12.21
CA ILE A 392 -8.42 -29.31 13.62
C ILE A 392 -8.69 -28.08 14.49
N ARG A 393 -9.94 -27.85 14.88
CA ARG A 393 -10.30 -26.83 15.86
C ARG A 393 -10.02 -27.33 17.26
N HIS A 394 -9.62 -26.46 18.17
CA HIS A 394 -9.33 -26.82 19.55
C HIS A 394 -10.58 -27.44 20.24
N GLY A 395 -10.42 -28.56 20.96
CA GLY A 395 -11.55 -29.29 21.53
C GLY A 395 -12.33 -28.52 22.59
N HIS A 396 -11.72 -27.51 23.20
CA HIS A 396 -12.38 -26.64 24.19
C HIS A 396 -12.78 -25.28 23.58
N TYR A 397 -12.77 -25.14 22.25
CA TYR A 397 -13.34 -23.97 21.61
C TYR A 397 -14.81 -23.83 22.00
N ARG A 398 -15.19 -22.64 22.43
CA ARG A 398 -16.58 -22.28 22.72
C ARG A 398 -16.79 -20.80 22.55
N GLU A 399 -17.98 -20.41 22.20
CA GLU A 399 -18.41 -19.03 22.11
C GLU A 399 -19.44 -18.75 23.21
N ARG A 400 -19.29 -17.64 23.91
CA ARG A 400 -20.22 -17.20 24.95
C ARG A 400 -20.34 -15.68 24.90
N ASN A 401 -21.56 -15.17 24.71
CA ASN A 401 -21.84 -13.74 24.57
C ASN A 401 -20.93 -13.08 23.50
N ASP A 402 -20.88 -13.68 22.33
CA ASP A 402 -20.07 -13.27 21.17
C ASP A 402 -18.54 -13.18 21.44
N ILE A 403 -18.07 -13.84 22.49
CA ILE A 403 -16.65 -13.94 22.83
C ILE A 403 -16.18 -15.38 22.61
N PRO A 404 -15.23 -15.60 21.69
CA PRO A 404 -14.64 -16.91 21.45
C PRO A 404 -13.56 -17.22 22.49
N PHE A 405 -13.64 -18.38 23.12
CA PHE A 405 -12.70 -18.92 24.10
C PHE A 405 -11.92 -20.10 23.49
N ASN A 406 -10.62 -20.19 23.79
CA ASN A 406 -9.71 -21.16 23.19
C ASN A 406 -9.78 -21.08 21.63
N ASP A 407 -9.72 -19.88 21.15
CA ASP A 407 -9.99 -19.50 19.76
C ASP A 407 -8.77 -19.78 18.88
N ILE A 408 -8.58 -21.07 18.56
CA ILE A 408 -7.43 -21.56 17.79
C ILE A 408 -7.80 -22.79 16.96
N ALA A 409 -7.27 -22.87 15.76
CA ALA A 409 -7.40 -24.01 14.87
C ALA A 409 -6.13 -24.22 14.03
N LEU A 410 -5.93 -25.46 13.58
CA LEU A 410 -4.91 -25.86 12.62
C LEU A 410 -5.57 -26.32 11.32
N LEU A 411 -5.01 -25.89 10.21
CA LEU A 411 -5.35 -26.36 8.87
C LEU A 411 -4.20 -27.19 8.34
N LYS A 412 -4.46 -28.45 7.98
CA LYS A 412 -3.52 -29.30 7.25
C LYS A 412 -3.73 -29.11 5.78
N LEU A 413 -2.70 -28.66 5.09
CA LEU A 413 -2.72 -28.43 3.64
C LEU A 413 -2.65 -29.77 2.90
N LYS A 414 -3.41 -29.89 1.83
CA LYS A 414 -3.36 -31.04 0.93
C LYS A 414 -2.14 -30.90 0.00
N PRO A 415 -1.21 -31.86 0.00
CA PRO A 415 -0.06 -31.79 -0.87
C PRO A 415 -0.45 -31.70 -2.34
N VAL A 416 0.28 -30.90 -3.12
CA VAL A 416 0.23 -30.84 -4.59
C VAL A 416 1.53 -31.44 -5.10
N ASP A 417 1.47 -32.42 -5.99
CA ASP A 417 2.63 -33.17 -6.53
C ASP A 417 3.57 -33.71 -5.43
N GLY A 418 2.97 -34.15 -4.31
CA GLY A 418 3.69 -34.71 -3.17
C GLY A 418 4.32 -33.69 -2.22
N HIS A 419 4.14 -32.39 -2.47
CA HIS A 419 4.72 -31.31 -1.68
C HIS A 419 3.63 -30.38 -1.13
N CYS A 420 3.80 -29.95 0.13
CA CYS A 420 3.08 -28.80 0.66
C CYS A 420 3.82 -27.51 0.26
N ALA A 421 3.67 -26.44 1.05
CA ALA A 421 4.31 -25.15 0.75
C ALA A 421 5.80 -25.31 0.49
N LEU A 422 6.28 -24.62 -0.53
CA LEU A 422 7.70 -24.51 -0.86
C LEU A 422 8.21 -23.13 -0.41
N GLU A 423 9.38 -23.10 0.21
CA GLU A 423 9.99 -21.86 0.68
C GLU A 423 10.42 -20.99 -0.50
N THR A 424 9.98 -19.73 -0.46
CA THR A 424 10.39 -18.68 -1.40
C THR A 424 10.65 -17.38 -0.62
N LYS A 425 11.05 -16.30 -1.28
CA LYS A 425 11.11 -14.95 -0.69
C LYS A 425 9.75 -14.54 -0.10
N TYR A 426 8.66 -14.99 -0.70
CA TYR A 426 7.28 -14.59 -0.38
C TYR A 426 6.53 -15.59 0.51
N ILE A 427 7.10 -16.77 0.73
CA ILE A 427 6.48 -17.85 1.51
C ILE A 427 7.54 -18.44 2.43
N LYS A 428 7.39 -18.19 3.73
CA LYS A 428 8.25 -18.69 4.79
C LYS A 428 7.40 -19.06 6.01
N THR A 429 7.92 -19.91 6.87
CA THR A 429 7.26 -20.22 8.14
C THR A 429 7.58 -19.16 9.19
N VAL A 430 6.64 -18.86 10.08
CA VAL A 430 6.88 -18.08 11.29
C VAL A 430 7.22 -19.01 12.45
N CYS A 431 8.07 -18.55 13.37
CA CYS A 431 8.44 -19.35 14.55
C CYS A 431 7.32 -19.40 15.59
N LEU A 432 7.20 -20.53 16.28
CA LEU A 432 6.40 -20.63 17.49
C LEU A 432 7.21 -20.13 18.70
N PRO A 433 6.66 -19.28 19.56
CA PRO A 433 7.36 -18.75 20.73
C PRO A 433 7.62 -19.85 21.76
N SER A 434 8.74 -19.81 22.48
CA SER A 434 9.03 -20.73 23.57
C SER A 434 8.59 -20.20 24.94
N SER A 435 8.44 -18.90 25.07
CA SER A 435 8.08 -18.20 26.31
C SER A 435 7.24 -16.94 26.02
N PRO A 436 6.53 -16.41 27.03
CA PRO A 436 5.82 -15.15 26.90
C PRO A 436 6.77 -13.96 26.62
N PHE A 437 6.30 -13.01 25.82
CA PHE A 437 6.95 -11.72 25.66
C PHE A 437 6.50 -10.75 26.77
N PRO A 438 7.38 -9.83 27.22
CA PRO A 438 7.05 -8.82 28.23
C PRO A 438 5.95 -7.86 27.76
N ASP A 439 5.16 -7.35 28.71
CA ASP A 439 4.24 -6.25 28.45
C ASP A 439 5.02 -5.04 27.90
N GLY A 440 4.41 -4.29 26.99
CA GLY A 440 5.03 -3.16 26.29
C GLY A 440 5.92 -3.55 25.11
N THR A 441 6.17 -4.84 24.85
CA THR A 441 6.88 -5.29 23.66
C THR A 441 6.17 -4.81 22.40
N GLU A 442 6.92 -4.23 21.47
CA GLU A 442 6.42 -3.84 20.15
C GLU A 442 6.35 -5.07 19.24
N CYS A 443 5.17 -5.30 18.68
CA CYS A 443 4.87 -6.43 17.80
C CYS A 443 4.20 -5.91 16.52
N TYR A 444 4.02 -6.77 15.54
CA TYR A 444 3.42 -6.45 14.24
C TYR A 444 2.13 -7.22 14.06
N ILE A 445 1.11 -6.54 13.57
CA ILE A 445 -0.12 -7.12 13.03
C ILE A 445 -0.09 -6.94 11.51
N SER A 446 -0.61 -7.91 10.78
CA SER A 446 -0.69 -7.87 9.32
C SER A 446 -1.95 -8.55 8.82
N GLY A 447 -2.57 -7.98 7.77
CA GLY A 447 -3.80 -8.52 7.21
C GLY A 447 -4.44 -7.65 6.13
N TRP A 448 -5.62 -8.02 5.69
CA TRP A 448 -6.42 -7.35 4.65
C TRP A 448 -7.73 -6.77 5.21
N GLY A 449 -7.79 -6.59 6.51
CA GLY A 449 -9.00 -6.16 7.23
C GLY A 449 -9.45 -4.74 6.91
N VAL A 450 -10.59 -4.40 7.50
CA VAL A 450 -11.24 -3.09 7.33
C VAL A 450 -10.33 -1.98 7.85
N THR A 451 -10.13 -0.96 7.02
CA THR A 451 -9.36 0.24 7.32
C THR A 451 -10.21 1.31 8.01
N GLU A 452 -9.60 2.40 8.43
CA GLU A 452 -10.28 3.59 9.00
C GLU A 452 -11.37 4.17 8.08
N ARG A 453 -11.34 3.84 6.78
CA ARG A 453 -12.34 4.27 5.79
C ARG A 453 -13.58 3.39 5.78
N GLY A 454 -13.63 2.34 6.59
CA GLY A 454 -14.75 1.40 6.65
C GLY A 454 -14.78 0.36 5.52
N GLU A 455 -13.74 0.28 4.69
CA GLU A 455 -13.60 -0.66 3.59
C GLU A 455 -12.44 -1.63 3.86
N GLY A 456 -12.58 -2.90 3.45
CA GLY A 456 -11.49 -3.88 3.48
C GLY A 456 -10.37 -3.48 2.54
N SER A 457 -9.14 -3.80 2.89
CA SER A 457 -8.00 -3.57 2.01
C SER A 457 -7.79 -4.74 1.07
N HIS A 458 -7.68 -4.45 -0.23
CA HIS A 458 -7.23 -5.47 -1.18
C HIS A 458 -5.73 -5.76 -1.04
N GLN A 459 -4.97 -4.78 -0.58
CA GLN A 459 -3.53 -4.89 -0.35
C GLN A 459 -3.24 -5.35 1.07
N LEU A 460 -2.24 -6.22 1.25
CA LEU A 460 -1.76 -6.58 2.58
C LEU A 460 -1.22 -5.34 3.29
N LEU A 461 -1.77 -5.07 4.46
CA LEU A 461 -1.36 -3.97 5.33
C LEU A 461 -0.62 -4.52 6.55
N ASP A 462 0.20 -3.69 7.19
CA ASP A 462 0.74 -3.99 8.51
C ASP A 462 0.76 -2.75 9.41
N ALA A 463 0.79 -3.02 10.70
CA ALA A 463 0.93 -1.97 11.71
C ALA A 463 1.71 -2.49 12.92
N ARG A 464 2.24 -1.56 13.72
CA ARG A 464 2.88 -1.87 14.99
C ARG A 464 1.93 -1.65 16.14
N VAL A 465 1.91 -2.61 17.05
CA VAL A 465 1.12 -2.59 18.28
C VAL A 465 1.99 -2.95 19.47
N LYS A 466 1.61 -2.52 20.67
CA LYS A 466 2.30 -2.89 21.91
C LYS A 466 1.48 -3.88 22.70
N LEU A 467 2.15 -4.89 23.28
CA LEU A 467 1.53 -5.79 24.22
C LEU A 467 1.06 -5.03 25.46
N ILE A 468 -0.16 -5.32 25.90
CA ILE A 468 -0.82 -4.64 27.04
C ILE A 468 -0.95 -5.63 28.18
N SER A 469 -0.63 -5.22 29.39
CA SER A 469 -0.79 -6.06 30.58
C SER A 469 -2.24 -6.55 30.73
N LYS A 470 -2.40 -7.79 31.14
CA LYS A 470 -3.72 -8.37 31.36
C LYS A 470 -4.58 -7.57 32.34
N THR A 471 -3.95 -6.98 33.36
CA THR A 471 -4.63 -6.09 34.33
C THR A 471 -5.23 -4.86 33.66
N GLN A 472 -4.45 -4.18 32.80
CA GLN A 472 -4.93 -3.00 32.06
C GLN A 472 -6.02 -3.39 31.05
N CYS A 473 -5.84 -4.51 30.35
CA CYS A 473 -6.79 -4.99 29.37
C CYS A 473 -8.12 -5.42 29.99
N ASN A 474 -8.11 -6.09 31.16
CA ASN A 474 -9.30 -6.48 31.90
C ASN A 474 -9.92 -5.38 32.77
N ALA A 475 -9.34 -4.18 32.78
CA ALA A 475 -9.91 -3.04 33.52
C ALA A 475 -11.36 -2.75 33.08
N ARG A 476 -12.15 -2.16 33.99
CA ARG A 476 -13.56 -1.78 33.70
C ARG A 476 -13.67 -0.82 32.52
N SER A 477 -12.70 0.05 32.33
CA SER A 477 -12.63 1.00 31.21
C SER A 477 -12.26 0.36 29.87
N ALA A 478 -11.69 -0.87 29.89
CA ALA A 478 -11.33 -1.63 28.71
C ALA A 478 -12.33 -2.77 28.48
N HIS A 479 -11.94 -4.02 28.70
CA HIS A 479 -12.80 -5.18 28.42
C HIS A 479 -13.54 -5.75 29.64
N ASN A 480 -13.49 -5.09 30.78
CA ASN A 480 -14.32 -5.37 31.97
C ASN A 480 -14.34 -6.86 32.38
N ASN A 481 -13.18 -7.44 32.65
CA ASN A 481 -12.99 -8.83 33.06
C ASN A 481 -13.53 -9.90 32.07
N LYS A 482 -13.59 -9.58 30.78
CA LYS A 482 -14.03 -10.52 29.73
C LYS A 482 -12.92 -11.51 29.29
N LEU A 483 -11.64 -11.21 29.55
CA LEU A 483 -10.51 -12.04 29.13
C LEU A 483 -10.26 -13.20 30.10
N ASP A 484 -10.06 -14.40 29.56
CA ASP A 484 -9.55 -15.54 30.30
C ASP A 484 -8.03 -15.74 30.10
N GLU A 485 -7.50 -16.91 30.52
CA GLU A 485 -6.08 -17.23 30.42
C GLU A 485 -5.61 -17.54 29.00
N SER A 486 -6.52 -17.76 28.05
CA SER A 486 -6.21 -18.02 26.65
C SER A 486 -6.02 -16.75 25.81
N MET A 487 -6.25 -15.58 26.42
CA MET A 487 -6.35 -14.28 25.74
C MET A 487 -5.34 -13.28 26.29
N PHE A 488 -4.90 -12.36 25.43
CA PHE A 488 -4.16 -11.15 25.78
C PHE A 488 -4.55 -10.00 24.84
N CYS A 489 -4.12 -8.79 25.16
CA CYS A 489 -4.37 -7.61 24.34
C CYS A 489 -3.11 -7.01 23.77
N ALA A 490 -3.27 -6.38 22.61
CA ALA A 490 -2.28 -5.48 22.04
C ALA A 490 -2.96 -4.29 21.35
N GLY A 491 -2.27 -3.17 21.30
CA GLY A 491 -2.80 -1.92 20.74
C GLY A 491 -2.29 -0.70 21.47
N ASN A 492 -3.09 0.37 21.45
CA ASN A 492 -2.82 1.61 22.19
C ASN A 492 -4.03 1.99 23.04
N LEU A 493 -3.85 2.07 24.36
CA LEU A 493 -4.93 2.44 25.28
C LEU A 493 -5.23 3.95 25.30
N GLN A 494 -4.27 4.80 24.98
CA GLN A 494 -4.38 6.25 25.22
C GLN A 494 -4.89 7.00 24.01
N THR A 495 -4.47 6.60 22.81
CA THR A 495 -4.83 7.25 21.54
C THR A 495 -5.48 6.23 20.61
N PRO A 496 -6.58 6.61 19.92
CA PRO A 496 -7.05 5.83 18.78
C PRO A 496 -5.90 5.61 17.78
N GLY A 497 -5.84 4.42 17.19
CA GLY A 497 -4.75 4.13 16.27
C GLY A 497 -4.80 2.72 15.69
N ALA A 498 -3.66 2.24 15.26
CA ALA A 498 -3.52 0.93 14.64
C ALA A 498 -4.08 -0.20 15.51
N ASP A 499 -4.96 -0.99 14.91
CA ASP A 499 -5.61 -2.15 15.52
C ASP A 499 -5.96 -3.15 14.41
N THR A 500 -6.31 -4.38 14.79
CA THR A 500 -6.89 -5.37 13.88
C THR A 500 -8.40 -5.18 13.77
N CYS A 501 -8.95 -5.41 12.59
CA CYS A 501 -10.37 -5.23 12.31
C CYS A 501 -10.96 -6.41 11.54
N GLN A 502 -12.23 -6.30 11.12
CA GLN A 502 -12.91 -7.34 10.33
C GLN A 502 -12.11 -7.66 9.06
N GLY A 503 -11.85 -8.94 8.81
CA GLY A 503 -10.99 -9.43 7.73
C GLY A 503 -9.56 -9.78 8.16
N ASP A 504 -9.08 -9.26 9.32
CA ASP A 504 -7.80 -9.68 9.92
C ASP A 504 -7.95 -10.91 10.83
N SER A 505 -9.16 -11.32 11.15
CA SER A 505 -9.50 -12.48 11.99
C SER A 505 -8.67 -13.71 11.62
N GLY A 506 -8.09 -14.37 12.61
CA GLY A 506 -7.24 -15.55 12.42
C GLY A 506 -5.82 -15.25 11.97
N GLY A 507 -5.53 -14.03 11.54
CA GLY A 507 -4.19 -13.57 11.17
C GLY A 507 -3.23 -13.49 12.36
N PRO A 508 -1.90 -13.42 12.11
CA PRO A 508 -0.90 -13.42 13.17
C PRO A 508 -0.66 -12.03 13.76
N LEU A 509 -0.45 -11.99 15.07
CA LEU A 509 0.33 -10.97 15.74
C LEU A 509 1.74 -11.54 15.95
N THR A 510 2.76 -10.90 15.39
CA THR A 510 4.14 -11.37 15.44
C THR A 510 5.04 -10.44 16.24
N CYS A 511 5.87 -11.00 17.12
CA CYS A 511 6.87 -10.26 17.89
C CYS A 511 8.27 -10.71 17.48
N VAL A 512 9.25 -9.80 17.57
CA VAL A 512 10.63 -10.07 17.15
C VAL A 512 11.50 -10.35 18.36
N GLN A 513 12.28 -11.43 18.30
CA GLN A 513 13.32 -11.76 19.26
C GLN A 513 14.54 -12.33 18.54
N ASN A 514 15.72 -11.80 18.81
CA ASN A 514 16.98 -12.23 18.20
C ASN A 514 16.94 -12.25 16.65
N GLY A 515 16.26 -11.28 16.05
CA GLY A 515 16.15 -11.15 14.59
C GLY A 515 15.14 -12.08 13.92
N SER A 516 14.42 -12.91 14.68
CA SER A 516 13.39 -13.81 14.15
C SER A 516 12.00 -13.38 14.63
N TYR A 517 11.00 -13.58 13.77
CA TYR A 517 9.59 -13.31 14.06
C TYR A 517 8.91 -14.54 14.64
N TYR A 518 8.13 -14.34 15.69
CA TYR A 518 7.38 -15.36 16.40
C TYR A 518 5.89 -15.02 16.38
N VAL A 519 5.04 -15.97 15.99
CA VAL A 519 3.58 -15.79 16.11
C VAL A 519 3.17 -15.91 17.57
N TYR A 520 3.03 -14.77 18.23
CA TYR A 520 2.68 -14.68 19.64
C TYR A 520 1.18 -14.68 19.87
N GLY A 521 0.42 -14.06 18.94
CA GLY A 521 -1.03 -13.98 19.00
C GLY A 521 -1.71 -14.35 17.69
N ILE A 522 -2.98 -14.71 17.79
CA ILE A 522 -3.92 -14.90 16.67
C ILE A 522 -5.04 -13.90 16.86
N VAL A 523 -5.37 -13.13 15.84
CA VAL A 523 -6.48 -12.15 15.88
C VAL A 523 -7.78 -12.87 16.20
N SER A 524 -8.43 -12.49 17.30
CA SER A 524 -9.60 -13.19 17.83
C SER A 524 -10.84 -12.29 17.85
N TRP A 525 -10.88 -11.25 18.66
CA TRP A 525 -12.04 -10.37 18.78
C TRP A 525 -11.67 -8.95 19.26
N GLY A 526 -12.62 -8.01 19.18
CA GLY A 526 -12.52 -6.67 19.72
C GLY A 526 -13.89 -6.02 19.84
N ASP A 527 -14.01 -5.01 20.70
CA ASP A 527 -15.28 -4.29 20.90
C ASP A 527 -15.62 -3.32 19.75
N GLN A 528 -14.62 -2.69 19.17
CA GLN A 528 -14.62 -1.83 17.96
C GLN A 528 -13.15 -1.56 17.62
N CYS A 529 -12.83 -1.46 16.32
CA CYS A 529 -11.44 -1.35 15.89
C CYS A 529 -10.86 0.06 16.19
N GLY A 530 -9.65 0.11 16.74
CA GLY A 530 -8.87 1.33 16.90
C GLY A 530 -9.39 2.36 17.90
N LEU A 531 -10.34 2.03 18.75
CA LEU A 531 -10.89 2.95 19.74
C LEU A 531 -10.03 3.07 21.00
N LYS A 532 -10.05 4.25 21.59
CA LYS A 532 -9.44 4.50 22.91
C LYS A 532 -9.98 3.54 23.96
N ASN A 533 -9.11 2.92 24.74
CA ASN A 533 -9.40 1.92 25.77
C ASN A 533 -10.09 0.63 25.27
N LYS A 534 -10.05 0.36 23.98
CA LYS A 534 -10.61 -0.84 23.35
C LYS A 534 -9.56 -1.53 22.46
N PRO A 535 -8.47 -2.06 23.06
CA PRO A 535 -7.43 -2.74 22.29
C PRO A 535 -7.94 -4.05 21.73
N GLY A 536 -7.37 -4.51 20.61
CA GLY A 536 -7.64 -5.82 20.05
C GLY A 536 -7.29 -6.94 21.02
N VAL A 537 -8.07 -8.02 20.98
CA VAL A 537 -7.88 -9.24 21.79
C VAL A 537 -7.42 -10.38 20.90
N TYR A 538 -6.39 -11.05 21.34
CA TYR A 538 -5.67 -12.10 20.62
C TYR A 538 -5.63 -13.40 21.42
N THR A 539 -5.70 -14.53 20.75
CA THR A 539 -5.43 -15.83 21.35
C THR A 539 -3.95 -15.98 21.65
N GLN A 540 -3.59 -16.34 22.87
CA GLN A 540 -2.20 -16.45 23.33
C GLN A 540 -1.58 -17.78 22.90
N VAL A 541 -0.79 -17.80 21.84
CA VAL A 541 -0.22 -19.01 21.22
C VAL A 541 0.62 -19.82 22.20
N THR A 542 1.34 -19.19 23.13
CA THR A 542 2.16 -19.88 24.15
C THR A 542 1.36 -20.86 25.01
N ARG A 543 0.07 -20.64 25.20
CA ARG A 543 -0.82 -21.55 25.96
C ARG A 543 -1.17 -22.83 25.20
N PHE A 544 -1.01 -22.83 23.90
CA PHE A 544 -1.42 -23.92 23.02
C PHE A 544 -0.26 -24.70 22.38
N LEU A 545 1.00 -24.42 22.74
CA LEU A 545 2.17 -25.03 22.12
C LEU A 545 2.16 -26.57 22.19
N ASN A 546 1.79 -27.14 23.34
CA ASN A 546 1.69 -28.60 23.51
C ASN A 546 0.58 -29.19 22.64
N TRP A 547 -0.56 -28.49 22.52
CA TRP A 547 -1.66 -28.91 21.67
C TRP A 547 -1.24 -28.87 20.20
N ILE A 548 -0.63 -27.77 19.75
CA ILE A 548 -0.13 -27.62 18.37
C ILE A 548 0.81 -28.78 18.04
N LYS A 549 1.87 -28.97 18.84
CA LYS A 549 2.88 -30.01 18.62
C LYS A 549 2.27 -31.40 18.59
N SER A 550 1.39 -31.71 19.56
CA SER A 550 0.76 -33.03 19.64
C SER A 550 -0.13 -33.32 18.42
N LYS A 551 -0.89 -32.34 17.94
CA LYS A 551 -1.74 -32.52 16.77
C LYS A 551 -0.93 -32.71 15.49
N ILE A 552 0.12 -31.94 15.28
CA ILE A 552 1.02 -32.12 14.14
C ILE A 552 1.69 -33.50 14.16
N GLN A 553 2.18 -33.95 15.32
CA GLN A 553 2.78 -35.28 15.48
C GLN A 553 1.80 -36.42 15.22
N GLN A 554 0.58 -36.33 15.77
CA GLN A 554 -0.48 -37.33 15.53
C GLN A 554 -0.77 -37.52 14.05
N GLU A 555 -0.87 -36.41 13.30
CA GLU A 555 -1.15 -36.45 11.87
C GLU A 555 0.04 -36.88 11.02
N SER A 556 1.27 -36.73 11.52
CA SER A 556 2.49 -37.21 10.85
C SER A 556 2.68 -38.73 11.06
N SER A 557 2.22 -39.27 12.17
CA SER A 557 2.35 -40.74 12.51
C SER A 557 1.25 -41.59 11.90
N SER A 558 0.20 -40.98 11.32
CA SER A 558 -0.95 -41.67 10.73
C SER A 558 -0.77 -42.00 9.24
N ARG A 559 0.42 -41.73 8.67
CA ARG A 559 0.79 -42.04 7.26
C ARG A 559 1.49 -43.35 7.11
#